data_3467082554f7c46af1a44a00b194986d
#
_entry.id   3467082554f7c46af1a44a00b194986d
#
_cell.length_a   1.000
_cell.length_b   1.000
_cell.length_c   1.000
_cell.angle_alpha   90.00
_cell.angle_beta   90.00
_cell.angle_gamma   90.00
#
_symmetry.space_group_name_H-M   'P 1'
#
loop_
_entity.id
_entity.type
_entity.pdbx_description
1 polymer ?
#
loop_
_entity_poly.entity_id
_entity_poly.type
_entity_poly.pdbx_seq_one_letter_code
_entity_poly.pdbx_strand_id
1 'polypeptide(L)'
;MQMVNETGWKPKIVAFCCNWCSYAGADLAGSSRLSYPANVKIIRIPCSCRLNPLFVLRAFQRGADGVILCGCHPGDCHYTYGNYYTRRRMSLLFSMLDYLGIERERTRVEWVSAAEGAKFAATMNDFAKTIHELGENKKLGDLRCKE
;
A
#
# COMPACT_ATOMS: atom_id res chain seq x y z
N MET A 1 0.39 -5.71 -18.80
CA MET A 1 0.05 -4.52 -19.60
C MET A 1 0.50 -3.29 -18.85
N GLN A 2 1.50 -2.58 -19.35
CA GLN A 2 2.00 -1.38 -18.68
C GLN A 2 1.05 -0.24 -19.04
N MET A 3 0.27 0.24 -18.06
CA MET A 3 -0.52 1.46 -18.24
C MET A 3 0.45 2.66 -18.22
N VAL A 4 0.74 3.19 -19.38
CA VAL A 4 1.52 4.40 -19.57
C VAL A 4 0.57 5.44 -20.13
N ASN A 5 0.45 6.60 -19.47
CA ASN A 5 -0.27 7.73 -20.06
C ASN A 5 0.51 8.25 -21.28
N GLU A 6 -0.11 9.05 -22.11
CA GLU A 6 0.53 9.79 -23.19
C GLU A 6 1.74 10.61 -22.73
N THR A 7 1.82 10.93 -21.43
CA THR A 7 2.94 11.64 -20.78
C THR A 7 4.06 10.71 -20.29
N GLY A 8 3.93 9.39 -20.40
CA GLY A 8 4.93 8.43 -19.90
C GLY A 8 5.02 8.31 -18.36
N TRP A 9 4.15 9.00 -17.61
CA TRP A 9 4.14 8.95 -16.15
C TRP A 9 3.65 7.60 -15.60
N LYS A 10 4.34 7.11 -14.57
CA LYS A 10 3.97 5.88 -13.86
C LYS A 10 3.81 6.18 -12.38
N PRO A 11 2.68 5.78 -11.75
CA PRO A 11 2.48 6.00 -10.32
C PRO A 11 3.56 5.30 -9.48
N LYS A 12 4.04 5.96 -8.44
CA LYS A 12 4.97 5.40 -7.45
C LYS A 12 4.14 4.88 -6.27
N ILE A 13 4.06 3.56 -6.13
CA ILE A 13 3.24 2.91 -5.12
C ILE A 13 4.14 2.20 -4.12
N VAL A 14 3.85 2.38 -2.83
CA VAL A 14 4.48 1.66 -1.72
C VAL A 14 3.46 0.71 -1.11
N ALA A 15 3.81 -0.57 -1.03
CA ALA A 15 3.01 -1.62 -0.41
C ALA A 15 3.71 -2.13 0.85
N PHE A 16 3.15 -1.84 2.02
CA PHE A 16 3.60 -2.44 3.28
C PHE A 16 2.92 -3.79 3.47
N CYS A 17 3.70 -4.87 3.50
CA CYS A 17 3.17 -6.22 3.59
C CYS A 17 3.62 -6.91 4.88
N CYS A 18 2.65 -7.46 5.62
CA CYS A 18 2.89 -8.28 6.80
C CYS A 18 3.71 -9.53 6.41
N ASN A 19 4.78 -9.79 7.14
CA ASN A 19 5.68 -10.92 6.89
C ASN A 19 4.98 -12.28 6.84
N TRP A 20 3.98 -12.50 7.70
CA TRP A 20 3.40 -13.82 7.92
C TRP A 20 2.30 -14.19 6.93
N CYS A 21 1.60 -13.20 6.37
CA CYS A 21 0.47 -13.43 5.48
C CYS A 21 0.65 -12.76 4.12
N SER A 22 0.51 -11.45 4.06
CA SER A 22 0.46 -10.74 2.78
C SER A 22 1.77 -10.75 2.00
N TYR A 23 2.92 -10.76 2.68
CA TYR A 23 4.20 -10.93 2.01
C TYR A 23 4.35 -12.34 1.42
N ALA A 24 3.93 -13.37 2.15
CA ALA A 24 3.88 -14.73 1.63
C ALA A 24 2.89 -14.85 0.45
N GLY A 25 1.77 -14.13 0.49
CA GLY A 25 0.85 -14.00 -0.64
C GLY A 25 1.48 -13.33 -1.86
N ALA A 26 2.30 -12.29 -1.63
CA ALA A 26 3.07 -11.65 -2.69
C ALA A 26 4.12 -12.59 -3.31
N ASP A 27 4.80 -13.37 -2.47
CA ASP A 27 5.76 -14.39 -2.91
C ASP A 27 5.09 -15.50 -3.72
N LEU A 28 3.92 -15.96 -3.27
CA LEU A 28 3.09 -16.90 -4.02
C LEU A 28 2.65 -16.33 -5.38
N ALA A 29 2.25 -15.06 -5.44
CA ALA A 29 1.92 -14.41 -6.69
C ALA A 29 3.12 -14.40 -7.66
N GLY A 30 4.31 -14.07 -7.17
CA GLY A 30 5.55 -14.09 -7.96
C GLY A 30 5.92 -15.49 -8.46
N SER A 31 5.92 -16.49 -7.59
CA SER A 31 6.25 -17.87 -7.94
C SER A 31 5.20 -18.49 -8.88
N SER A 32 3.96 -18.10 -8.77
CA SER A 32 2.87 -18.48 -9.68
C SER A 32 2.82 -17.66 -10.98
N ARG A 33 3.80 -16.76 -11.18
CA ARG A 33 3.88 -15.88 -12.36
C ARG A 33 2.64 -15.01 -12.58
N LEU A 34 1.97 -14.62 -11.50
CA LEU A 34 0.86 -13.69 -11.55
C LEU A 34 1.40 -12.26 -11.67
N SER A 35 1.04 -11.59 -12.75
CA SER A 35 1.58 -10.25 -13.03
C SER A 35 0.87 -9.17 -12.24
N TYR A 36 1.64 -8.27 -11.65
CA TYR A 36 1.18 -6.99 -11.13
C TYR A 36 2.21 -5.88 -11.48
N PRO A 37 1.86 -4.60 -11.38
CA PRO A 37 2.72 -3.53 -11.90
C PRO A 37 4.07 -3.43 -11.19
N ALA A 38 5.15 -3.33 -11.96
CA ALA A 38 6.53 -3.22 -11.44
C ALA A 38 6.82 -1.94 -10.64
N ASN A 39 5.95 -0.94 -10.74
CA ASN A 39 6.00 0.31 -10.00
C ASN A 39 5.44 0.21 -8.57
N VAL A 40 4.95 -0.95 -8.15
CA VAL A 40 4.60 -1.26 -6.77
C VAL A 40 5.86 -1.74 -6.05
N LYS A 41 6.31 -0.97 -5.05
CA LYS A 41 7.45 -1.32 -4.21
C LYS A 41 6.98 -1.93 -2.90
N ILE A 42 7.33 -3.20 -2.68
CA ILE A 42 6.92 -3.95 -1.49
C ILE A 42 7.94 -3.71 -0.37
N ILE A 43 7.44 -3.31 0.79
CA ILE A 43 8.20 -3.21 2.04
C ILE A 43 7.62 -4.23 3.02
N ARG A 44 8.44 -5.22 3.39
CA ARG A 44 8.08 -6.23 4.37
C ARG A 44 8.16 -5.67 5.78
N ILE A 45 7.11 -5.85 6.55
CA ILE A 45 7.04 -5.46 7.96
C ILE A 45 6.68 -6.69 8.82
N PRO A 46 7.12 -6.75 10.09
CA PRO A 46 6.86 -7.91 10.95
C PRO A 46 5.38 -8.20 11.14
N CYS A 47 4.56 -7.16 11.27
CA CYS A 47 3.11 -7.24 11.40
C CYS A 47 2.50 -5.94 10.89
N SER A 48 1.26 -5.97 10.43
CA SER A 48 0.55 -4.76 10.01
C SER A 48 0.44 -3.72 11.14
N CYS A 49 0.39 -4.15 12.41
CA CYS A 49 0.38 -3.24 13.56
C CYS A 49 1.70 -2.47 13.75
N ARG A 50 2.79 -2.88 13.10
CA ARG A 50 4.05 -2.13 13.11
C ARG A 50 3.96 -0.85 12.28
N LEU A 51 2.98 -0.76 11.38
CA LEU A 51 2.81 0.44 10.57
C LEU A 51 2.42 1.62 11.45
N ASN A 52 3.35 2.55 11.59
CA ASN A 52 3.07 3.84 12.17
C ASN A 52 2.47 4.75 11.09
N PRO A 53 1.42 5.53 11.38
CA PRO A 53 0.89 6.54 10.45
C PRO A 53 1.97 7.44 9.84
N LEU A 54 3.03 7.75 10.60
CA LEU A 54 4.18 8.50 10.09
C LEU A 54 4.90 7.83 8.92
N PHE A 55 4.90 6.52 8.81
CA PHE A 55 5.51 5.82 7.67
C PHE A 55 4.74 6.12 6.37
N VAL A 56 3.43 6.19 6.45
CA VAL A 56 2.57 6.54 5.31
C VAL A 56 2.81 8.00 4.91
N LEU A 57 2.79 8.91 5.87
CA LEU A 57 3.07 10.34 5.62
C LEU A 57 4.46 10.53 5.03
N ARG A 58 5.47 9.81 5.55
CA ARG A 58 6.85 9.85 5.04
C ARG A 58 6.94 9.32 3.62
N ALA A 59 6.18 8.27 3.28
CA ALA A 59 6.11 7.78 1.90
C ALA A 59 5.60 8.85 0.94
N PHE A 60 4.53 9.56 1.30
CA PHE A 60 4.01 10.68 0.51
C PHE A 60 4.99 11.84 0.42
N GLN A 61 5.65 12.21 1.51
CA GLN A 61 6.71 13.23 1.51
C GLN A 61 7.86 12.87 0.56
N ARG A 62 8.19 11.58 0.43
CA ARG A 62 9.22 11.08 -0.47
C ARG A 62 8.75 10.85 -1.90
N GLY A 63 7.53 11.22 -2.20
CA GLY A 63 6.98 11.24 -3.55
C GLY A 63 6.24 9.98 -3.96
N ALA A 64 5.73 9.20 -3.01
CA ALA A 64 4.75 8.17 -3.32
C ALA A 64 3.44 8.80 -3.77
N ASP A 65 2.80 8.22 -4.77
CA ASP A 65 1.49 8.62 -5.27
C ASP A 65 0.36 7.82 -4.61
N GLY A 66 0.70 6.63 -4.12
CA GLY A 66 -0.22 5.77 -3.38
C GLY A 66 0.51 4.87 -2.38
N VAL A 67 -0.16 4.57 -1.28
CA VAL A 67 0.33 3.66 -0.24
C VAL A 67 -0.74 2.63 0.09
N ILE A 68 -0.38 1.36 0.02
CA ILE A 68 -1.27 0.26 0.40
C ILE A 68 -0.67 -0.53 1.55
N LEU A 69 -1.49 -0.86 2.54
CA LEU A 69 -1.14 -1.74 3.63
C LEU A 69 -1.86 -3.07 3.46
N CYS A 70 -1.09 -4.14 3.37
CA CYS A 70 -1.61 -5.51 3.31
C CYS A 70 -1.30 -6.24 4.62
N GLY A 71 -2.33 -6.72 5.29
CA GLY A 71 -2.24 -7.45 6.55
C GLY A 71 -2.96 -8.80 6.49
N CYS A 72 -2.84 -9.57 7.57
CA CYS A 72 -3.59 -10.81 7.76
C CYS A 72 -5.09 -10.51 7.88
N HIS A 73 -5.94 -11.45 7.51
CA HIS A 73 -7.37 -11.35 7.79
C HIS A 73 -7.63 -11.16 9.29
N PRO A 74 -8.64 -10.36 9.70
CA PRO A 74 -9.00 -10.21 11.10
C PRO A 74 -9.26 -11.57 11.75
N GLY A 75 -8.61 -11.82 12.90
CA GLY A 75 -8.65 -13.12 13.58
C GLY A 75 -7.49 -14.07 13.23
N ASP A 76 -6.78 -13.87 12.11
CA ASP A 76 -5.70 -14.74 11.64
C ASP A 76 -4.30 -14.13 11.85
N CYS A 77 -4.20 -13.07 12.67
CA CYS A 77 -2.92 -12.43 12.92
C CYS A 77 -1.97 -13.38 13.67
N HIS A 78 -0.74 -13.52 13.19
CA HIS A 78 0.31 -14.30 13.85
C HIS A 78 0.54 -13.87 15.33
N TYR A 79 0.34 -12.59 15.61
CA TYR A 79 0.44 -11.99 16.96
C TYR A 79 -0.93 -11.77 17.61
N THR A 80 -1.92 -12.51 17.21
CA THR A 80 -3.28 -12.56 17.75
C THR A 80 -4.12 -11.31 17.48
N TYR A 81 -3.69 -10.13 17.93
CA TYR A 81 -4.48 -8.89 17.90
C TYR A 81 -3.89 -7.79 17.00
N GLY A 82 -2.80 -8.05 16.32
CA GLY A 82 -2.06 -7.01 15.56
C GLY A 82 -2.91 -6.28 14.54
N ASN A 83 -3.70 -6.98 13.76
CA ASN A 83 -4.55 -6.40 12.73
C ASN A 83 -5.73 -5.58 13.29
N TYR A 84 -6.19 -5.82 14.50
CA TYR A 84 -7.19 -4.97 15.17
C TYR A 84 -6.61 -3.61 15.54
N TYR A 85 -5.36 -3.57 16.01
CA TYR A 85 -4.64 -2.31 16.24
C TYR A 85 -4.41 -1.54 14.92
N THR A 86 -4.06 -2.25 13.87
CA THR A 86 -3.91 -1.70 12.53
C THR A 86 -5.19 -1.01 12.10
N ARG A 87 -6.33 -1.67 12.19
CA ARG A 87 -7.63 -1.13 11.80
C ARG A 87 -7.94 0.20 12.51
N ARG A 88 -7.67 0.28 13.82
CA ARG A 88 -7.88 1.51 14.60
C ARG A 88 -6.95 2.64 14.15
N ARG A 89 -5.66 2.34 13.97
CA ARG A 89 -4.67 3.33 13.52
C ARG A 89 -4.96 3.85 12.12
N MET A 90 -5.41 3.00 11.24
CA MET A 90 -5.75 3.41 9.88
C MET A 90 -6.97 4.32 9.84
N SER A 91 -7.96 4.11 10.72
CA SER A 91 -9.08 5.04 10.84
C SER A 91 -8.62 6.46 11.21
N LEU A 92 -7.70 6.56 12.19
CA LEU A 92 -7.09 7.84 12.54
C LEU A 92 -6.26 8.44 11.39
N LEU A 93 -5.47 7.60 10.72
CA LEU A 93 -4.67 8.05 9.58
C LEU A 93 -5.53 8.63 8.47
N PHE A 94 -6.64 8.00 8.13
CA PHE A 94 -7.56 8.53 7.12
C PHE A 94 -8.06 9.93 7.46
N SER A 95 -8.43 10.18 8.72
CA SER A 95 -8.81 11.52 9.16
C SER A 95 -7.67 12.54 9.04
N MET A 96 -6.44 12.12 9.31
CA MET A 96 -5.26 12.98 9.12
C MET A 96 -4.99 13.27 7.64
N LEU A 97 -5.14 12.31 6.75
CA LEU A 97 -4.98 12.49 5.30
C LEU A 97 -6.03 13.45 4.74
N ASP A 98 -7.28 13.31 5.18
CA ASP A 98 -8.36 14.22 4.80
C ASP A 98 -8.02 15.66 5.21
N TYR A 99 -7.52 15.86 6.43
CA TYR A 99 -7.08 17.18 6.93
C TYR A 99 -5.92 17.75 6.10
N LEU A 100 -4.99 16.92 5.64
CA LEU A 100 -3.85 17.30 4.81
C LEU A 100 -4.24 17.52 3.34
N GLY A 101 -5.46 17.21 2.96
CA GLY A 101 -5.96 17.33 1.59
C GLY A 101 -5.40 16.27 0.65
N ILE A 102 -4.99 15.12 1.17
CA ILE A 102 -4.59 13.94 0.39
C ILE A 102 -5.84 13.10 0.14
N GLU A 103 -6.11 12.78 -1.10
CA GLU A 103 -7.26 11.97 -1.48
C GLU A 103 -7.21 10.62 -0.77
N ARG A 104 -8.32 10.24 -0.14
CA ARG A 104 -8.43 9.02 0.67
C ARG A 104 -8.11 7.76 -0.12
N GLU A 105 -8.45 7.76 -1.40
CA GLU A 105 -8.23 6.67 -2.35
C GLU A 105 -6.73 6.38 -2.58
N ARG A 106 -5.84 7.32 -2.23
CA ARG A 106 -4.39 7.13 -2.29
C ARG A 106 -3.84 6.22 -1.21
N THR A 107 -4.65 5.92 -0.20
CA THR A 107 -4.27 4.99 0.87
C THR A 107 -5.33 3.92 1.03
N ARG A 108 -4.91 2.65 0.98
CA ARG A 108 -5.79 1.49 1.08
C ARG A 108 -5.26 0.52 2.13
N VAL A 109 -6.17 -0.16 2.79
CA VAL A 109 -5.88 -1.33 3.62
C VAL A 109 -6.54 -2.53 2.99
N GLU A 110 -5.81 -3.61 2.84
CA GLU A 110 -6.32 -4.86 2.29
C GLU A 110 -5.90 -6.05 3.15
N TRP A 111 -6.78 -7.01 3.30
CA TRP A 111 -6.52 -8.22 4.06
C TRP A 111 -6.24 -9.36 3.10
N VAL A 112 -5.01 -9.88 3.13
CA VAL A 112 -4.53 -10.93 2.21
C VAL A 112 -3.84 -12.02 3.00
N SER A 113 -4.27 -13.27 2.82
CA SER A 113 -3.63 -14.44 3.42
C SER A 113 -2.45 -14.94 2.59
N ALA A 114 -1.64 -15.82 3.18
CA ALA A 114 -0.50 -16.45 2.50
C ALA A 114 -0.89 -17.29 1.27
N ALA A 115 -2.12 -17.82 1.24
CA ALA A 115 -2.64 -18.62 0.13
C ALA A 115 -3.33 -17.79 -0.96
N GLU A 116 -3.48 -16.47 -0.77
CA GLU A 116 -4.24 -15.59 -1.67
C GLU A 116 -3.34 -14.79 -2.62
N GLY A 117 -2.38 -15.46 -3.28
CA GLY A 117 -1.51 -14.82 -4.27
C GLY A 117 -2.27 -14.17 -5.43
N ALA A 118 -3.34 -14.81 -5.91
CA ALA A 118 -4.18 -14.24 -6.96
C ALA A 118 -4.90 -12.97 -6.50
N LYS A 119 -5.42 -12.96 -5.26
CA LYS A 119 -6.03 -11.77 -4.67
C LYS A 119 -5.00 -10.65 -4.51
N PHE A 120 -3.78 -10.97 -4.07
CA PHE A 120 -2.70 -9.99 -3.98
C PHE A 120 -2.43 -9.30 -5.32
N ALA A 121 -2.21 -10.08 -6.38
CA ALA A 121 -1.96 -9.54 -7.71
C ALA A 121 -3.15 -8.70 -8.23
N ALA A 122 -4.38 -9.17 -8.06
CA ALA A 122 -5.58 -8.44 -8.45
C ALA A 122 -5.70 -7.11 -7.68
N THR A 123 -5.45 -7.12 -6.37
CA THR A 123 -5.47 -5.91 -5.53
C THR A 123 -4.43 -4.89 -5.97
N MET A 124 -3.20 -5.33 -6.29
CA MET A 124 -2.15 -4.42 -6.76
C MET A 124 -2.48 -3.80 -8.11
N ASN A 125 -3.04 -4.58 -9.02
CA ASN A 125 -3.49 -4.09 -10.33
C ASN A 125 -4.62 -3.06 -10.18
N ASP A 126 -5.63 -3.35 -9.38
CA ASP A 126 -6.76 -2.46 -9.12
C ASP A 126 -6.32 -1.16 -8.43
N PHE A 127 -5.47 -1.26 -7.42
CA PHE A 127 -4.94 -0.09 -6.73
C PHE A 127 -4.08 0.78 -7.65
N ALA A 128 -3.21 0.17 -8.45
CA ALA A 128 -2.40 0.91 -9.42
C ALA A 128 -3.26 1.65 -10.46
N LYS A 129 -4.36 1.04 -10.89
CA LYS A 129 -5.34 1.70 -11.77
C LYS A 129 -5.99 2.91 -11.08
N THR A 130 -6.44 2.76 -9.85
CA THR A 130 -7.02 3.86 -9.05
C THR A 130 -6.04 5.03 -8.93
N ILE A 131 -4.77 4.75 -8.58
CA ILE A 131 -3.76 5.81 -8.45
C ILE A 131 -3.44 6.47 -9.81
N HIS A 132 -3.45 5.69 -10.86
CA HIS A 132 -3.23 6.21 -12.21
C HIS A 132 -4.36 7.17 -12.64
N GLU A 133 -5.61 6.86 -12.30
CA GLU A 133 -6.78 7.72 -12.57
C GLU A 133 -6.74 9.01 -11.74
N LEU A 134 -6.25 8.96 -10.50
CA LEU A 134 -6.07 10.14 -9.65
C LEU A 134 -4.92 11.06 -10.11
N GLY A 135 -3.94 10.52 -10.83
CA GLY A 135 -2.75 11.25 -11.25
C GLY A 135 -1.70 11.41 -10.15
N GLU A 136 -0.66 12.19 -10.44
CA GLU A 136 0.47 12.44 -9.54
C GLU A 136 0.02 13.13 -8.25
N ASN A 137 0.53 12.66 -7.10
CA ASN A 137 0.32 13.32 -5.83
C ASN A 137 1.23 14.54 -5.69
N LYS A 138 0.62 15.73 -5.67
CA LYS A 138 1.31 17.02 -5.48
C LYS A 138 1.32 17.50 -4.03
N LYS A 139 0.58 16.82 -3.14
CA LYS A 139 0.52 17.16 -1.73
C LYS A 139 1.77 16.66 -0.99
N LEU A 140 2.23 17.43 -0.01
CA LEU A 140 3.46 17.20 0.74
C LEU A 140 4.75 17.19 -0.08
N GLY A 141 4.68 17.35 -1.40
CA GLY A 141 5.85 17.37 -2.28
C GLY A 141 6.83 18.51 -1.98
N ASP A 142 6.31 19.65 -1.54
CA ASP A 142 7.11 20.86 -1.20
C ASP A 142 7.89 20.68 0.11
N LEU A 143 7.55 19.67 0.92
CA LEU A 143 8.24 19.31 2.16
C LEU A 143 9.35 18.28 1.95
N ARG A 144 9.67 17.95 0.72
CA ARG A 144 10.85 17.13 0.42
C ARG A 144 12.08 17.85 0.94
N CYS A 145 12.76 17.24 1.90
CA CYS A 145 14.08 17.72 2.29
C CYS A 145 14.93 17.73 1.02
N LYS A 146 15.33 18.91 0.59
CA LYS A 146 16.39 19.07 -0.40
C LYS A 146 17.65 18.59 0.31
N GLU A 147 18.03 17.34 0.07
CA GLU A 147 19.35 16.83 0.36
C GLU A 147 20.33 17.36 -0.69
#